data_9876698b318b738f3c64489fed7ab087
#
_entry.id   9876698b318b738f3c64489fed7ab087
#
_cell.length_a   1.000
_cell.length_b   1.000
_cell.length_c   1.000
_cell.angle_alpha   90.00
_cell.angle_beta   90.00
_cell.angle_gamma   90.00
#
_symmetry.space_group_name_H-M   'P 1'
#
loop_
_entity.id
_entity.type
_entity.pdbx_description
1 polymer ?
#
loop_
_entity_poly.entity_id
_entity_poly.type
_entity_poly.pdbx_seq_one_letter_code
_entity_poly.pdbx_strand_id
1 'polypeptide(L)'
;MNGKVTTPGAANANCTSDPYFGKKIAGGYYVSGEASYIQKIGKYYFLFMSYGGLLSDGGYQMRIFRSEKLDGPFVDCYGTSALFKSYKMNYSATTADNRGVLLFGGYQWDAMSGAEIAQGHNSAFVDKQNRSFVVYHTRFSNGGEGHQVRVHQLFLNDEGWLMAAPFEFDGETITDAAIASKASIADADIAGDYQFMRHQYGQNTKAKAFETPVNITLNADGTITGAEKGTWKRTAGTDYIHLTINDVVYRGVLVKQAIDYTNIPAIAISALSSSSGSLTMGQNNFTYQQEVWAVKADAKAAIKYTVNNLTLPFADGATLNAAPSLPTQGKMGANISWKSSDTSILTDDGKVKGKGKVTMTMTISKDEYEYVKDYSLNIDAEAEETTPVYYPVSAQKNTTNAYATNLSQDYTVKAGNKAQFKFYNYTVGTDNFKSWVLGVSNVAHGAAGYKEYVMLRNDNWENIAWNNTGCTSDFSWPTFVQDMNGSLVDMTVEYAATGAFKMTAVITTKDKKVYHYSYSTTISDKPAKINVFFTGENSYIDGSSLVDTGIAPVVIQKKQNDGKWYNLAGQQVDKNYKGVVIVNGRKFVNK
;
A
#
# COMPACT_ATOMS: atom_id res chain seq x y z
N MET A 1 44.16 -36.36 9.11
CA MET A 1 43.93 -35.32 8.09
C MET A 1 45.23 -34.68 7.74
N ASN A 2 45.68 -34.70 6.50
CA ASN A 2 47.02 -34.25 6.08
C ASN A 2 47.19 -32.72 5.97
N GLY A 3 46.38 -31.92 6.61
CA GLY A 3 46.57 -30.48 6.68
C GLY A 3 46.58 -29.68 5.36
N LYS A 4 46.31 -30.31 4.22
CA LYS A 4 46.13 -29.62 2.94
C LYS A 4 44.67 -29.32 2.73
N VAL A 5 44.24 -28.11 3.02
CA VAL A 5 43.01 -27.54 2.49
C VAL A 5 43.23 -27.35 0.99
N THR A 6 42.80 -28.28 0.19
CA THR A 6 42.77 -28.07 -1.27
C THR A 6 41.61 -27.13 -1.57
N THR A 7 41.93 -25.96 -2.08
CA THR A 7 40.89 -25.07 -2.65
C THR A 7 40.09 -25.90 -3.67
N PRO A 8 38.75 -25.96 -3.55
CA PRO A 8 37.97 -26.69 -4.55
C PRO A 8 38.26 -26.11 -5.93
N GLY A 9 38.74 -26.99 -6.84
CA GLY A 9 38.95 -26.58 -8.22
C GLY A 9 37.67 -26.20 -8.93
N ALA A 10 37.75 -25.76 -10.18
CA ALA A 10 36.61 -25.39 -11.02
C ALA A 10 35.54 -26.50 -11.12
N ALA A 11 35.92 -27.77 -10.98
CA ALA A 11 34.98 -28.89 -10.93
C ALA A 11 33.97 -28.81 -9.77
N ASN A 12 34.37 -28.24 -8.61
CA ASN A 12 33.47 -28.13 -7.46
C ASN A 12 32.50 -26.95 -7.59
N ALA A 13 32.81 -25.95 -8.41
CA ALA A 13 31.86 -24.90 -8.79
C ALA A 13 30.64 -25.48 -9.49
N ASN A 14 30.76 -26.62 -10.15
CA ASN A 14 29.69 -27.33 -10.87
C ASN A 14 28.80 -28.17 -9.94
N CYS A 15 28.75 -27.89 -8.66
CA CYS A 15 27.92 -28.64 -7.72
C CYS A 15 28.26 -30.11 -7.57
N THR A 16 29.52 -30.51 -7.78
CA THR A 16 29.99 -31.84 -7.51
C THR A 16 30.38 -32.03 -6.05
N SER A 17 30.20 -33.23 -5.52
CA SER A 17 30.72 -33.59 -4.19
C SER A 17 32.24 -33.77 -4.24
N ASP A 18 32.88 -33.55 -3.11
CA ASP A 18 34.33 -33.67 -2.96
C ASP A 18 34.65 -34.64 -1.82
N PRO A 19 35.59 -35.61 -2.03
CA PRO A 19 35.90 -36.62 -1.03
C PRO A 19 36.50 -36.03 0.27
N TYR A 20 37.05 -34.81 0.24
CA TYR A 20 37.61 -34.13 1.43
C TYR A 20 36.57 -33.27 2.16
N PHE A 21 35.60 -32.69 1.45
CA PHE A 21 34.58 -31.80 2.01
C PHE A 21 33.20 -32.48 2.12
N GLY A 22 33.05 -33.67 1.62
CA GLY A 22 31.82 -34.45 1.65
C GLY A 22 30.84 -34.07 0.56
N LYS A 23 29.57 -34.42 0.78
CA LYS A 23 28.49 -34.22 -0.18
C LYS A 23 28.07 -32.74 -0.18
N LYS A 24 28.08 -32.11 -1.34
CA LYS A 24 27.53 -30.77 -1.53
C LYS A 24 26.00 -30.83 -1.47
N ILE A 25 25.41 -30.08 -0.58
CA ILE A 25 23.94 -30.05 -0.33
C ILE A 25 23.29 -28.73 -0.69
N ALA A 26 24.06 -27.63 -0.81
CA ALA A 26 23.61 -26.30 -1.17
C ALA A 26 24.69 -25.51 -1.89
N GLY A 27 24.31 -24.37 -2.49
CA GLY A 27 25.24 -23.46 -3.16
C GLY A 27 25.75 -23.97 -4.50
N GLY A 28 26.93 -23.55 -4.89
CA GLY A 28 27.60 -23.88 -6.16
C GLY A 28 27.68 -22.65 -7.09
N TYR A 29 28.62 -22.73 -8.06
CA TYR A 29 28.82 -21.68 -9.06
C TYR A 29 29.06 -20.28 -8.46
N TYR A 30 29.75 -20.20 -7.32
CA TYR A 30 30.04 -18.94 -6.61
C TYR A 30 28.78 -18.13 -6.23
N VAL A 31 27.63 -18.80 -6.09
CA VAL A 31 26.42 -18.13 -5.59
C VAL A 31 26.67 -17.70 -4.15
N SER A 32 26.42 -16.41 -3.88
CA SER A 32 26.52 -15.86 -2.53
C SER A 32 25.48 -16.50 -1.62
N GLY A 33 25.85 -16.83 -0.40
CA GLY A 33 25.00 -17.36 0.66
C GLY A 33 25.87 -17.71 1.86
N GLU A 34 25.31 -17.49 3.06
CA GLU A 34 26.04 -17.72 4.31
C GLU A 34 25.12 -18.21 5.44
N ALA A 35 25.66 -18.35 6.64
CA ALA A 35 24.94 -18.81 7.82
C ALA A 35 24.14 -20.10 7.59
N SER A 36 24.73 -21.04 6.85
CA SER A 36 24.09 -22.34 6.61
C SER A 36 23.93 -23.08 7.94
N TYR A 37 22.69 -23.45 8.25
CA TYR A 37 22.36 -24.19 9.47
C TYR A 37 21.34 -25.29 9.17
N ILE A 38 21.51 -26.49 9.73
CA ILE A 38 20.56 -27.58 9.57
C ILE A 38 19.97 -27.92 10.93
N GLN A 39 18.64 -27.88 11.01
CA GLN A 39 17.88 -28.34 12.18
C GLN A 39 16.87 -29.39 11.77
N LYS A 40 16.80 -30.48 12.54
CA LYS A 40 15.73 -31.47 12.43
C LYS A 40 14.50 -30.98 13.20
N ILE A 41 13.38 -30.82 12.51
CA ILE A 41 12.08 -30.41 13.07
C ILE A 41 11.02 -31.37 12.54
N GLY A 42 10.32 -32.06 13.42
CA GLY A 42 9.41 -33.12 13.04
C GLY A 42 10.17 -34.25 12.27
N LYS A 43 9.64 -34.62 11.12
CA LYS A 43 10.27 -35.65 10.28
C LYS A 43 11.31 -35.11 9.28
N TYR A 44 11.43 -33.80 9.16
CA TYR A 44 12.28 -33.15 8.16
C TYR A 44 13.55 -32.56 8.76
N TYR A 45 14.58 -32.46 7.93
CA TYR A 45 15.75 -31.63 8.13
C TYR A 45 15.52 -30.33 7.33
N PHE A 46 15.60 -29.20 8.00
CA PHE A 46 15.50 -27.88 7.39
C PHE A 46 16.87 -27.27 7.29
N LEU A 47 17.23 -26.88 6.08
CA LEU A 47 18.45 -26.11 5.79
C LEU A 47 18.07 -24.65 5.71
N PHE A 48 18.61 -23.85 6.60
CA PHE A 48 18.51 -22.40 6.62
C PHE A 48 19.72 -21.81 5.91
N MET A 49 19.48 -20.78 5.10
CA MET A 49 20.51 -20.04 4.37
C MET A 49 20.19 -18.55 4.43
N SER A 50 21.22 -17.71 4.58
CA SER A 50 21.08 -16.26 4.41
C SER A 50 21.67 -15.82 3.08
N TYR A 51 20.88 -15.01 2.33
CA TYR A 51 21.26 -14.46 1.04
C TYR A 51 21.10 -12.95 1.03
N GLY A 52 21.69 -12.29 0.02
CA GLY A 52 21.68 -10.84 -0.12
C GLY A 52 22.86 -10.17 0.56
N GLY A 53 22.90 -8.84 0.53
CA GLY A 53 23.90 -8.04 1.21
C GLY A 53 23.51 -7.76 2.66
N LEU A 54 24.44 -7.87 3.58
CA LEU A 54 24.18 -7.76 5.02
C LEU A 54 23.84 -6.33 5.50
N LEU A 55 24.04 -5.30 4.66
CA LEU A 55 23.71 -3.91 5.00
C LEU A 55 22.20 -3.69 5.07
N SER A 56 21.78 -2.63 5.72
CA SER A 56 20.36 -2.29 5.90
C SER A 56 19.57 -2.13 4.59
N ASP A 57 20.25 -1.82 3.50
CA ASP A 57 19.71 -1.72 2.14
C ASP A 57 20.17 -2.84 1.20
N GLY A 58 20.78 -3.89 1.76
CA GLY A 58 21.40 -4.99 1.00
C GLY A 58 20.45 -6.13 0.62
N GLY A 59 19.20 -6.10 1.09
CA GLY A 59 18.22 -7.17 0.84
C GLY A 59 18.56 -8.50 1.52
N TYR A 60 19.21 -8.45 2.69
CA TYR A 60 19.55 -9.64 3.46
C TYR A 60 18.31 -10.39 3.90
N GLN A 61 18.28 -11.71 3.74
CA GLN A 61 17.08 -12.51 3.88
C GLN A 61 17.36 -13.96 4.23
N MET A 62 16.49 -14.59 5.01
CA MET A 62 16.55 -16.00 5.38
C MET A 62 15.71 -16.85 4.43
N ARG A 63 16.32 -17.88 3.86
CA ARG A 63 15.66 -18.87 3.01
C ARG A 63 15.78 -20.26 3.60
N ILE A 64 14.72 -21.04 3.52
CA ILE A 64 14.71 -22.42 3.99
C ILE A 64 14.44 -23.42 2.87
N PHE A 65 15.06 -24.57 3.01
CA PHE A 65 14.85 -25.75 2.18
C PHE A 65 14.65 -26.93 3.12
N ARG A 66 13.96 -27.97 2.69
CA ARG A 66 13.78 -29.18 3.51
C ARG A 66 14.21 -30.44 2.80
N SER A 67 14.53 -31.47 3.60
CA SER A 67 14.82 -32.84 3.15
C SER A 67 14.35 -33.85 4.18
N GLU A 68 14.00 -35.05 3.78
CA GLU A 68 13.77 -36.18 4.71
C GLU A 68 15.09 -36.84 5.15
N LYS A 69 16.21 -36.48 4.55
CA LYS A 69 17.55 -36.98 4.88
C LYS A 69 18.51 -35.85 5.19
N LEU A 70 19.39 -36.10 6.16
CA LEU A 70 20.42 -35.12 6.59
C LEU A 70 21.34 -34.68 5.43
N ASP A 71 21.60 -35.54 4.50
CA ASP A 71 22.49 -35.32 3.35
C ASP A 71 21.72 -34.89 2.08
N GLY A 72 20.43 -34.53 2.21
CA GLY A 72 19.59 -34.04 1.12
C GLY A 72 19.00 -35.15 0.22
N PRO A 73 18.39 -34.81 -0.92
CA PRO A 73 18.37 -33.48 -1.51
C PRO A 73 17.53 -32.47 -0.69
N PHE A 74 18.06 -31.25 -0.53
CA PHE A 74 17.31 -30.13 0.05
C PHE A 74 16.59 -29.37 -1.07
N VAL A 75 15.27 -29.22 -0.91
CA VAL A 75 14.39 -28.59 -1.90
C VAL A 75 13.45 -27.59 -1.24
N ASP A 76 12.99 -26.62 -2.01
CA ASP A 76 11.91 -25.71 -1.62
C ASP A 76 10.52 -26.31 -1.93
N CYS A 77 9.44 -25.55 -1.70
CA CYS A 77 8.05 -25.98 -1.91
C CYS A 77 7.76 -26.46 -3.35
N TYR A 78 8.53 -26.01 -4.32
CA TYR A 78 8.41 -26.40 -5.74
C TYR A 78 9.33 -27.53 -6.14
N GLY A 79 10.07 -28.09 -5.19
CA GLY A 79 11.09 -29.10 -5.49
C GLY A 79 12.36 -28.52 -6.11
N THR A 80 12.53 -27.18 -6.09
CA THR A 80 13.76 -26.56 -6.59
C THR A 80 14.87 -26.80 -5.60
N SER A 81 15.99 -27.36 -6.10
CA SER A 81 17.14 -27.72 -5.27
C SER A 81 17.86 -26.50 -4.70
N ALA A 82 18.37 -26.63 -3.47
CA ALA A 82 19.31 -25.70 -2.88
C ALA A 82 20.66 -25.62 -3.63
N LEU A 83 20.92 -26.56 -4.55
CA LEU A 83 22.10 -26.55 -5.41
C LEU A 83 21.86 -25.70 -6.65
N PHE A 84 22.80 -24.83 -6.96
CA PHE A 84 22.77 -24.01 -8.18
C PHE A 84 23.50 -24.71 -9.34
N LYS A 85 23.03 -24.47 -10.56
CA LYS A 85 23.58 -25.00 -11.81
C LYS A 85 24.26 -23.93 -12.67
N SER A 86 24.22 -22.67 -12.26
CA SER A 86 24.84 -21.53 -12.92
C SER A 86 25.14 -20.42 -11.93
N TYR A 87 26.05 -19.52 -12.29
CA TYR A 87 26.41 -18.37 -11.45
C TYR A 87 25.22 -17.43 -11.26
N LYS A 88 25.00 -17.02 -10.01
CA LYS A 88 24.04 -16.02 -9.58
C LYS A 88 24.71 -15.11 -8.56
N MET A 89 24.78 -13.83 -8.87
CA MET A 89 25.53 -12.91 -8.02
C MET A 89 24.84 -12.69 -6.66
N ASN A 90 23.54 -12.41 -6.65
CA ASN A 90 22.75 -12.16 -5.45
C ASN A 90 21.29 -12.52 -5.65
N TYR A 91 20.59 -12.80 -4.55
CA TYR A 91 19.14 -12.80 -4.52
C TYR A 91 18.63 -11.37 -4.63
N SER A 92 17.80 -11.10 -5.60
CA SER A 92 17.11 -9.82 -5.76
C SER A 92 15.65 -10.05 -6.13
N ALA A 93 14.81 -9.03 -5.94
CA ALA A 93 13.39 -9.09 -6.29
C ALA A 93 13.13 -9.44 -7.77
N THR A 94 14.08 -9.13 -8.64
CA THR A 94 13.98 -9.33 -10.10
C THR A 94 14.67 -10.59 -10.59
N THR A 95 15.31 -11.38 -9.73
CA THR A 95 16.06 -12.56 -10.14
C THR A 95 15.12 -13.76 -10.31
N ALA A 96 14.96 -14.24 -11.53
CA ALA A 96 14.10 -15.37 -11.88
C ALA A 96 14.49 -16.71 -11.23
N ASP A 97 15.68 -16.80 -10.65
CA ASP A 97 16.20 -18.00 -9.99
C ASP A 97 16.19 -17.92 -8.46
N ASN A 98 15.45 -16.99 -7.89
CA ASN A 98 15.20 -17.02 -6.46
C ASN A 98 14.57 -18.36 -6.09
N ARG A 99 15.13 -19.01 -5.09
CA ARG A 99 14.72 -20.32 -4.61
C ARG A 99 14.77 -20.39 -3.09
N GLY A 100 14.13 -21.39 -2.54
CA GLY A 100 13.95 -21.51 -1.10
C GLY A 100 12.75 -20.71 -0.61
N VAL A 101 12.09 -21.21 0.42
CA VAL A 101 10.98 -20.53 1.07
C VAL A 101 11.55 -19.31 1.82
N LEU A 102 11.05 -18.13 1.56
CA LEU A 102 11.36 -16.96 2.38
C LEU A 102 10.66 -17.14 3.73
N LEU A 103 11.41 -17.18 4.80
CA LEU A 103 10.83 -17.36 6.13
C LEU A 103 9.99 -16.13 6.51
N PHE A 104 10.52 -14.92 6.33
CA PHE A 104 9.82 -13.63 6.32
C PHE A 104 10.77 -12.54 5.80
N GLY A 105 10.19 -11.39 5.39
CA GLY A 105 10.93 -10.22 4.93
C GLY A 105 10.90 -9.08 5.94
N GLY A 106 11.38 -7.90 5.56
CA GLY A 106 11.30 -6.69 6.37
C GLY A 106 9.84 -6.33 6.70
N TYR A 107 9.58 -5.89 7.92
CA TYR A 107 8.21 -5.60 8.38
C TYR A 107 8.18 -4.51 9.45
N GLN A 108 7.02 -3.85 9.56
CA GLN A 108 6.73 -2.90 10.63
C GLN A 108 5.28 -3.03 11.08
N TRP A 109 5.07 -3.44 12.33
CA TRP A 109 3.78 -3.37 12.99
C TRP A 109 3.53 -1.97 13.58
N ASP A 110 2.27 -1.63 13.84
CA ASP A 110 1.87 -0.30 14.35
C ASP A 110 2.54 0.12 15.67
N ALA A 111 2.97 -0.84 16.49
CA ALA A 111 3.66 -0.58 17.75
C ALA A 111 5.14 -0.27 17.58
N MET A 112 5.72 -0.61 16.44
CA MET A 112 7.17 -0.49 16.21
C MET A 112 7.53 0.94 15.82
N SER A 113 8.57 1.48 16.43
CA SER A 113 9.11 2.81 16.10
C SER A 113 9.89 2.85 14.78
N GLY A 114 10.34 1.70 14.28
CA GLY A 114 11.03 1.50 13.01
C GLY A 114 10.85 0.08 12.53
N ALA A 115 10.89 -0.11 11.22
CA ALA A 115 10.78 -1.45 10.63
C ALA A 115 12.00 -2.30 10.96
N GLU A 116 11.80 -3.59 11.18
CA GLU A 116 12.85 -4.59 11.14
C GLU A 116 13.14 -4.98 9.69
N ILE A 117 14.41 -4.96 9.31
CA ILE A 117 14.89 -5.18 7.95
C ILE A 117 16.19 -5.98 7.96
N ALA A 118 16.57 -6.52 6.81
CA ALA A 118 17.85 -7.22 6.64
C ALA A 118 18.05 -8.36 7.67
N GLN A 119 17.01 -9.19 7.83
CA GLN A 119 17.03 -10.34 8.72
C GLN A 119 17.90 -11.48 8.16
N GLY A 120 18.78 -12.02 9.00
CA GLY A 120 19.63 -13.12 8.56
C GLY A 120 20.65 -13.59 9.58
N HIS A 121 21.64 -14.32 9.08
CA HIS A 121 22.72 -14.98 9.84
C HIS A 121 22.17 -15.79 11.01
N ASN A 122 21.20 -16.63 10.70
CA ASN A 122 20.41 -17.32 11.69
C ASN A 122 21.01 -18.63 12.17
N SER A 123 20.55 -19.06 13.33
CA SER A 123 20.54 -20.46 13.78
C SER A 123 19.12 -20.88 14.13
N ALA A 124 18.92 -22.16 14.37
CA ALA A 124 17.66 -22.69 14.82
C ALA A 124 17.87 -23.77 15.87
N PHE A 125 16.89 -23.97 16.75
CA PHE A 125 16.95 -25.05 17.74
C PHE A 125 15.55 -25.57 18.06
N VAL A 126 15.52 -26.75 18.65
CA VAL A 126 14.31 -27.34 19.24
C VAL A 126 14.55 -27.51 20.73
N ASP A 127 13.65 -27.01 21.56
CA ASP A 127 13.77 -27.09 23.01
C ASP A 127 13.30 -28.44 23.57
N LYS A 128 13.40 -28.59 24.89
CA LYS A 128 12.97 -29.82 25.58
C LYS A 128 11.46 -30.07 25.53
N GLN A 129 10.66 -29.06 25.22
CA GLN A 129 9.22 -29.12 25.04
C GLN A 129 8.82 -29.38 23.58
N ASN A 130 9.80 -29.63 22.71
CA ASN A 130 9.59 -29.87 21.28
C ASN A 130 9.06 -28.64 20.52
N ARG A 131 9.37 -27.41 21.00
CA ARG A 131 9.09 -26.17 20.31
C ARG A 131 10.31 -25.79 19.48
N SER A 132 10.05 -25.31 18.28
CA SER A 132 11.09 -24.93 17.32
C SER A 132 11.27 -23.42 17.30
N PHE A 133 12.50 -22.95 17.16
CA PHE A 133 12.83 -21.53 17.17
C PHE A 133 13.86 -21.19 16.09
N VAL A 134 13.76 -19.96 15.58
CA VAL A 134 14.82 -19.30 14.80
C VAL A 134 15.40 -18.16 15.63
N VAL A 135 16.73 -18.08 15.65
CA VAL A 135 17.49 -16.97 16.23
C VAL A 135 18.24 -16.29 15.10
N TYR A 136 18.06 -15.01 14.94
CA TYR A 136 18.63 -14.24 13.83
C TYR A 136 18.97 -12.83 14.28
N HIS A 137 19.71 -12.09 13.47
CA HIS A 137 19.87 -10.66 13.66
C HIS A 137 19.02 -9.87 12.66
N THR A 138 18.61 -8.69 13.08
CA THR A 138 17.87 -7.72 12.26
C THR A 138 18.48 -6.33 12.39
N ARG A 139 18.27 -5.49 11.40
CA ARG A 139 18.53 -4.05 11.41
C ARG A 139 17.23 -3.28 11.45
N PHE A 140 17.31 -1.94 11.54
CA PHE A 140 16.15 -1.07 11.67
C PHE A 140 16.15 0.02 10.61
N SER A 141 14.97 0.29 10.02
CA SER A 141 14.81 1.27 8.94
C SER A 141 15.18 2.71 9.36
N ASN A 142 14.97 3.04 10.64
CA ASN A 142 15.29 4.34 11.25
C ASN A 142 16.63 4.36 11.98
N GLY A 143 17.40 3.26 11.95
CA GLY A 143 18.73 3.12 12.52
C GLY A 143 19.84 3.23 11.48
N GLY A 144 21.10 3.23 11.97
CA GLY A 144 22.28 2.99 11.15
C GLY A 144 22.46 1.49 10.86
N GLU A 145 23.73 1.03 10.77
CA GLU A 145 24.04 -0.38 10.52
C GLU A 145 24.10 -1.23 11.81
N GLY A 146 23.68 -0.68 12.96
CA GLY A 146 23.49 -1.44 14.19
C GLY A 146 22.44 -2.53 14.02
N HIS A 147 22.64 -3.66 14.69
CA HIS A 147 21.73 -4.79 14.63
C HIS A 147 21.44 -5.36 16.02
N GLN A 148 20.35 -6.07 16.15
CA GLN A 148 19.93 -6.76 17.37
C GLN A 148 19.57 -8.20 17.06
N VAL A 149 19.65 -9.07 18.07
CA VAL A 149 19.21 -10.46 17.98
C VAL A 149 17.71 -10.53 18.27
N ARG A 150 17.01 -11.40 17.53
CA ARG A 150 15.59 -11.72 17.68
C ARG A 150 15.39 -13.22 17.74
N VAL A 151 14.31 -13.63 18.38
CA VAL A 151 13.91 -15.03 18.47
C VAL A 151 12.44 -15.14 18.16
N HIS A 152 12.10 -15.87 17.10
CA HIS A 152 10.72 -16.22 16.78
C HIS A 152 10.50 -17.73 16.94
N GLN A 153 9.33 -18.11 17.47
CA GLN A 153 8.93 -19.49 17.43
C GLN A 153 8.55 -19.89 16.00
N LEU A 154 8.93 -21.09 15.61
CA LEU A 154 8.60 -21.69 14.32
C LEU A 154 7.50 -22.73 14.50
N PHE A 155 6.61 -22.80 13.52
CA PHE A 155 5.53 -23.77 13.45
C PHE A 155 5.52 -24.52 12.13
N LEU A 156 5.11 -25.78 12.16
CA LEU A 156 4.84 -26.56 10.96
C LEU A 156 3.40 -26.38 10.51
N ASN A 157 3.18 -26.04 9.24
CA ASN A 157 1.85 -26.16 8.67
C ASN A 157 1.47 -27.62 8.40
N ASP A 158 0.24 -27.88 7.96
CA ASP A 158 -0.28 -29.23 7.68
C ASP A 158 0.41 -29.96 6.52
N GLU A 159 1.25 -29.26 5.73
CA GLU A 159 2.14 -29.86 4.72
C GLU A 159 3.58 -30.05 5.23
N GLY A 160 3.86 -29.69 6.46
CA GLY A 160 5.17 -29.82 7.10
C GLY A 160 6.18 -28.79 6.61
N TRP A 161 5.75 -27.58 6.22
CA TRP A 161 6.62 -26.44 5.98
C TRP A 161 6.67 -25.54 7.20
N LEU A 162 7.85 -24.96 7.46
CA LEU A 162 8.06 -24.02 8.56
C LEU A 162 7.54 -22.63 8.22
N MET A 163 6.96 -22.00 9.21
CA MET A 163 6.55 -20.61 9.23
C MET A 163 6.99 -19.99 10.55
N ALA A 164 7.26 -18.69 10.57
CA ALA A 164 7.59 -17.97 11.79
C ALA A 164 6.34 -17.35 12.42
N ALA A 165 6.28 -17.35 13.74
CA ALA A 165 5.29 -16.57 14.47
C ALA A 165 5.44 -15.07 14.16
N PRO A 166 4.35 -14.26 14.09
CA PRO A 166 4.43 -12.85 13.76
C PRO A 166 5.15 -11.97 14.78
N PHE A 167 5.30 -12.44 16.03
CA PHE A 167 5.94 -11.70 17.11
C PHE A 167 7.06 -12.50 17.74
N GLU A 168 7.98 -11.80 18.42
CA GLU A 168 9.05 -12.42 19.18
C GLU A 168 8.49 -13.37 20.24
N PHE A 169 9.25 -14.40 20.54
CA PHE A 169 8.87 -15.36 21.58
C PHE A 169 8.96 -14.73 22.98
N ASP A 170 7.84 -14.69 23.67
CA ASP A 170 7.68 -14.16 25.04
C ASP A 170 7.18 -15.23 26.04
N GLY A 171 7.57 -16.49 25.84
CA GLY A 171 7.25 -17.58 26.76
C GLY A 171 6.02 -18.40 26.40
N GLU A 172 5.48 -18.31 25.21
CA GLU A 172 4.36 -19.12 24.73
C GLU A 172 4.64 -20.62 24.88
N THR A 173 3.59 -21.37 25.21
CA THR A 173 3.71 -22.82 25.48
C THR A 173 3.19 -23.70 24.35
N ILE A 174 2.87 -23.11 23.20
CA ILE A 174 2.25 -23.77 22.06
C ILE A 174 3.25 -24.70 21.37
N THR A 175 2.82 -25.89 21.00
CA THR A 175 3.60 -26.89 20.26
C THR A 175 2.91 -27.30 18.97
N ASP A 176 3.65 -27.77 17.97
CA ASP A 176 3.09 -28.33 16.74
C ASP A 176 2.11 -29.47 17.01
N ALA A 177 2.39 -30.31 18.01
CA ALA A 177 1.50 -31.40 18.40
C ALA A 177 0.16 -30.89 18.97
N ALA A 178 0.18 -29.80 19.73
CA ALA A 178 -1.04 -29.16 20.22
C ALA A 178 -1.85 -28.55 19.07
N ILE A 179 -1.22 -27.84 18.15
CA ILE A 179 -1.85 -27.27 16.95
C ILE A 179 -2.55 -28.36 16.14
N ALA A 180 -1.89 -29.49 15.92
CA ALA A 180 -2.40 -30.59 15.09
C ALA A 180 -3.53 -31.40 15.73
N SER A 181 -3.69 -31.33 17.06
CA SER A 181 -4.59 -32.22 17.79
C SER A 181 -5.71 -31.54 18.59
N LYS A 182 -5.68 -30.21 18.67
CA LYS A 182 -6.66 -29.48 19.50
C LYS A 182 -6.96 -28.10 18.90
N ALA A 183 -8.25 -27.78 18.81
CA ALA A 183 -8.75 -26.44 18.62
C ALA A 183 -8.65 -25.65 19.93
N SER A 184 -7.60 -24.85 20.13
CA SER A 184 -7.35 -24.07 21.35
C SER A 184 -8.02 -22.70 21.33
N ILE A 185 -8.35 -22.20 20.14
CA ILE A 185 -9.05 -20.93 19.89
C ILE A 185 -10.49 -21.26 19.52
N ALA A 186 -11.47 -20.62 20.14
CA ALA A 186 -12.88 -20.84 19.79
C ALA A 186 -13.16 -20.29 18.38
N ASP A 187 -14.02 -20.96 17.60
CA ASP A 187 -14.33 -20.54 16.23
C ASP A 187 -14.93 -19.13 16.19
N ALA A 188 -15.71 -18.73 17.19
CA ALA A 188 -16.25 -17.39 17.32
C ALA A 188 -15.17 -16.31 17.53
N ASP A 189 -14.02 -16.68 18.11
CA ASP A 189 -12.93 -15.75 18.36
C ASP A 189 -12.07 -15.53 17.12
N ILE A 190 -12.13 -16.42 16.11
CA ILE A 190 -11.35 -16.28 14.87
C ILE A 190 -11.92 -15.18 13.99
N ALA A 191 -13.23 -15.09 13.85
CA ALA A 191 -13.85 -14.02 13.06
C ALA A 191 -13.54 -12.63 13.65
N GLY A 192 -13.42 -11.62 12.81
CA GLY A 192 -13.18 -10.22 13.20
C GLY A 192 -12.13 -9.52 12.34
N ASP A 193 -11.71 -8.34 12.80
CA ASP A 193 -10.79 -7.46 12.08
C ASP A 193 -9.33 -7.79 12.40
N TYR A 194 -8.56 -7.99 11.36
CA TYR A 194 -7.14 -8.33 11.40
C TYR A 194 -6.28 -7.26 10.71
N GLN A 195 -5.11 -7.02 11.25
CA GLN A 195 -3.99 -6.45 10.53
C GLN A 195 -3.30 -7.56 9.75
N PHE A 196 -3.27 -7.46 8.42
CA PHE A 196 -2.72 -8.45 7.51
C PHE A 196 -1.45 -7.95 6.87
N MET A 197 -0.43 -8.78 6.81
CA MET A 197 0.85 -8.49 6.20
C MET A 197 1.25 -9.59 5.23
N ARG A 198 1.65 -9.20 4.03
CA ARG A 198 2.15 -10.11 3.00
C ARG A 198 3.63 -9.85 2.78
N HIS A 199 4.49 -10.79 3.16
CA HIS A 199 5.93 -10.64 2.93
C HIS A 199 6.25 -10.80 1.45
N GLN A 200 7.03 -9.87 0.90
CA GLN A 200 7.49 -9.96 -0.48
C GLN A 200 8.51 -11.09 -0.61
N TYR A 201 8.30 -11.99 -1.57
CA TYR A 201 9.20 -13.10 -1.81
C TYR A 201 10.60 -12.65 -2.24
N GLY A 202 10.69 -11.63 -3.11
CA GLY A 202 11.95 -11.05 -3.55
C GLY A 202 12.30 -9.79 -2.75
N GLN A 203 13.41 -9.80 -2.04
CA GLN A 203 13.88 -8.62 -1.31
C GLN A 203 14.64 -7.66 -2.21
N ASN A 204 14.36 -6.37 -2.09
CA ASN A 204 15.09 -5.34 -2.82
C ASN A 204 16.51 -5.22 -2.25
N THR A 205 17.51 -5.36 -3.11
CA THR A 205 18.94 -5.28 -2.74
C THR A 205 19.51 -3.86 -2.78
N LYS A 206 18.68 -2.83 -2.90
CA LYS A 206 19.11 -1.42 -2.98
C LYS A 206 18.20 -0.48 -2.19
N ALA A 207 17.41 -1.02 -1.26
CA ALA A 207 16.52 -0.22 -0.44
C ALA A 207 16.28 -0.89 0.92
N LYS A 208 15.96 -0.09 1.92
CA LYS A 208 15.45 -0.55 3.21
C LYS A 208 13.99 -0.97 3.05
N ALA A 209 13.77 -2.09 2.37
CA ALA A 209 12.42 -2.56 2.04
C ALA A 209 11.77 -3.25 3.23
N PHE A 210 10.52 -2.92 3.49
CA PHE A 210 9.67 -3.57 4.49
C PHE A 210 8.19 -3.42 4.12
N GLU A 211 7.39 -4.31 4.68
CA GLU A 211 5.94 -4.29 4.55
C GLU A 211 5.29 -3.70 5.80
N THR A 212 4.13 -3.09 5.62
CA THR A 212 3.25 -2.62 6.69
C THR A 212 1.89 -3.31 6.60
N PRO A 213 1.18 -3.47 7.72
CA PRO A 213 -0.09 -4.17 7.69
C PRO A 213 -1.18 -3.38 6.96
N VAL A 214 -2.09 -4.12 6.32
CA VAL A 214 -3.36 -3.62 5.81
C VAL A 214 -4.52 -4.26 6.59
N ASN A 215 -5.68 -3.61 6.63
CA ASN A 215 -6.83 -4.13 7.35
C ASN A 215 -7.63 -5.10 6.48
N ILE A 216 -7.93 -6.26 7.03
CA ILE A 216 -8.86 -7.25 6.48
C ILE A 216 -9.85 -7.69 7.56
N THR A 217 -11.00 -8.20 7.15
CA THR A 217 -11.98 -8.83 8.04
C THR A 217 -12.16 -10.29 7.67
N LEU A 218 -11.97 -11.19 8.63
CA LEU A 218 -12.36 -12.58 8.50
C LEU A 218 -13.81 -12.70 8.99
N ASN A 219 -14.76 -12.84 8.07
CA ASN A 219 -16.17 -12.92 8.40
C ASN A 219 -16.55 -14.32 8.92
N ALA A 220 -17.56 -14.40 9.80
CA ALA A 220 -18.01 -15.66 10.38
C ALA A 220 -18.56 -16.66 9.35
N ASP A 221 -18.93 -16.20 8.15
CA ASP A 221 -19.36 -17.05 7.03
C ASP A 221 -18.18 -17.67 6.24
N GLY A 222 -16.94 -17.41 6.66
CA GLY A 222 -15.73 -17.90 6.00
C GLY A 222 -15.23 -17.04 4.86
N THR A 223 -15.82 -15.86 4.61
CA THR A 223 -15.30 -14.90 3.63
C THR A 223 -14.24 -13.97 4.22
N ILE A 224 -13.35 -13.44 3.36
CA ILE A 224 -12.38 -12.41 3.70
C ILE A 224 -12.76 -11.15 2.91
N THR A 225 -12.82 -10.01 3.61
CA THR A 225 -13.12 -8.70 3.03
C THR A 225 -12.11 -7.64 3.51
N GLY A 226 -12.16 -6.44 2.93
CA GLY A 226 -11.23 -5.35 3.24
C GLY A 226 -10.20 -5.15 2.13
N ALA A 227 -8.95 -4.93 2.50
CA ALA A 227 -7.85 -4.72 1.55
C ALA A 227 -7.56 -5.96 0.71
N GLU A 228 -7.84 -7.14 1.23
CA GLU A 228 -7.77 -8.42 0.52
C GLU A 228 -9.16 -9.06 0.47
N LYS A 229 -9.35 -9.93 -0.53
CA LYS A 229 -10.61 -10.67 -0.73
C LYS A 229 -10.33 -12.16 -0.88
N GLY A 230 -11.22 -12.97 -0.32
CA GLY A 230 -11.04 -14.41 -0.40
C GLY A 230 -11.93 -15.17 0.57
N THR A 231 -11.43 -16.33 1.01
CA THR A 231 -12.11 -17.18 1.99
C THR A 231 -11.10 -17.71 3.01
N TRP A 232 -11.58 -18.06 4.18
CA TRP A 232 -10.80 -18.74 5.21
C TRP A 232 -11.52 -19.96 5.73
N LYS A 233 -10.75 -20.93 6.18
CA LYS A 233 -11.27 -22.17 6.73
C LYS A 233 -10.32 -22.74 7.77
N ARG A 234 -10.82 -23.07 8.95
CA ARG A 234 -10.11 -23.87 9.95
C ARG A 234 -10.24 -25.35 9.66
N THR A 235 -9.19 -26.11 9.85
CA THR A 235 -9.27 -27.58 9.85
C THR A 235 -9.90 -28.04 11.18
N ALA A 236 -11.02 -28.76 11.09
CA ALA A 236 -11.81 -29.16 12.26
C ALA A 236 -10.96 -29.88 13.33
N GLY A 237 -11.14 -29.48 14.60
CA GLY A 237 -10.44 -30.08 15.73
C GLY A 237 -8.97 -29.72 15.87
N THR A 238 -8.45 -28.80 15.07
CA THR A 238 -7.05 -28.36 15.08
C THR A 238 -6.94 -26.84 15.13
N ASP A 239 -5.73 -26.32 15.27
CA ASP A 239 -5.44 -24.89 15.05
C ASP A 239 -4.77 -24.64 13.68
N TYR A 240 -4.93 -25.56 12.73
CA TYR A 240 -4.60 -25.28 11.32
C TYR A 240 -5.67 -24.41 10.65
N ILE A 241 -5.24 -23.42 9.90
CA ILE A 241 -6.10 -22.51 9.14
C ILE A 241 -5.61 -22.40 7.68
N HIS A 242 -6.55 -22.34 6.75
CA HIS A 242 -6.28 -22.07 5.35
C HIS A 242 -6.91 -20.73 4.95
N LEU A 243 -6.14 -19.86 4.32
CA LEU A 243 -6.62 -18.63 3.70
C LEU A 243 -6.51 -18.80 2.20
N THR A 244 -7.58 -18.52 1.46
CA THR A 244 -7.53 -18.44 0.00
C THR A 244 -7.70 -16.98 -0.38
N ILE A 245 -6.65 -16.34 -0.87
CA ILE A 245 -6.62 -14.92 -1.21
C ILE A 245 -6.17 -14.80 -2.67
N ASN A 246 -7.01 -14.19 -3.51
CA ASN A 246 -6.73 -14.04 -4.94
C ASN A 246 -6.35 -15.38 -5.60
N ASP A 247 -7.11 -16.44 -5.31
CA ASP A 247 -6.92 -17.81 -5.80
C ASP A 247 -5.63 -18.52 -5.31
N VAL A 248 -4.88 -17.90 -4.40
CA VAL A 248 -3.70 -18.51 -3.74
C VAL A 248 -4.09 -19.05 -2.39
N VAL A 249 -3.78 -20.33 -2.14
CA VAL A 249 -4.02 -20.99 -0.85
C VAL A 249 -2.79 -20.83 0.04
N TYR A 250 -2.99 -20.23 1.19
CA TYR A 250 -2.02 -20.14 2.28
C TYR A 250 -2.44 -21.10 3.39
N ARG A 251 -1.55 -22.03 3.73
CA ARG A 251 -1.75 -23.02 4.79
C ARG A 251 -0.99 -22.59 6.04
N GLY A 252 -1.67 -22.47 7.14
CA GLY A 252 -1.10 -21.85 8.32
C GLY A 252 -1.61 -22.40 9.64
N VAL A 253 -1.21 -21.70 10.68
CA VAL A 253 -1.54 -21.97 12.08
C VAL A 253 -2.17 -20.77 12.74
N LEU A 254 -3.04 -21.06 13.72
CA LEU A 254 -3.60 -20.08 14.65
C LEU A 254 -2.83 -20.19 15.97
N VAL A 255 -2.32 -19.08 16.47
CA VAL A 255 -1.60 -19.02 17.74
C VAL A 255 -2.04 -17.83 18.56
N LYS A 256 -1.88 -17.90 19.89
CA LYS A 256 -2.07 -16.75 20.79
C LYS A 256 -0.70 -16.20 21.16
N GLN A 257 -0.48 -14.92 20.90
CA GLN A 257 0.76 -14.21 21.25
C GLN A 257 0.44 -12.85 21.85
N ALA A 258 1.40 -12.24 22.52
CA ALA A 258 1.37 -10.82 22.81
C ALA A 258 2.01 -10.05 21.65
N ILE A 259 1.43 -8.89 21.31
CA ILE A 259 2.01 -8.00 20.31
C ILE A 259 3.26 -7.36 20.88
N ASP A 260 4.37 -7.45 20.16
CA ASP A 260 5.67 -6.88 20.56
C ASP A 260 5.54 -5.43 21.02
N TYR A 261 6.30 -5.08 22.04
CA TYR A 261 6.35 -3.74 22.66
C TYR A 261 5.05 -3.26 23.33
N THR A 262 4.00 -4.07 23.40
CA THR A 262 2.69 -3.63 23.92
C THR A 262 2.11 -4.47 25.04
N ASN A 263 2.44 -5.73 25.15
CA ASN A 263 1.78 -6.75 25.98
C ASN A 263 0.28 -6.93 25.66
N ILE A 264 -0.19 -6.53 24.47
CA ILE A 264 -1.58 -6.71 24.05
C ILE A 264 -1.77 -8.15 23.57
N PRO A 265 -2.69 -8.93 24.16
CA PRO A 265 -3.00 -10.26 23.66
C PRO A 265 -3.56 -10.20 22.24
N ALA A 266 -3.16 -11.16 21.41
CA ALA A 266 -3.63 -11.26 20.04
C ALA A 266 -3.84 -12.72 19.61
N ILE A 267 -4.76 -12.93 18.70
CA ILE A 267 -4.81 -14.12 17.85
C ILE A 267 -3.98 -13.81 16.61
N ALA A 268 -2.96 -14.64 16.38
CA ALA A 268 -2.06 -14.49 15.27
C ALA A 268 -2.19 -15.66 14.29
N ILE A 269 -2.13 -15.39 13.02
CA ILE A 269 -2.09 -16.35 11.93
C ILE A 269 -0.74 -16.17 11.24
N SER A 270 -0.01 -17.27 11.09
CA SER A 270 1.12 -17.38 10.20
C SER A 270 0.80 -18.44 9.15
N ALA A 271 0.89 -18.11 7.87
CA ALA A 271 0.50 -19.01 6.79
C ALA A 271 1.41 -18.85 5.57
N LEU A 272 1.60 -19.95 4.84
CA LEU A 272 2.52 -20.05 3.72
C LEU A 272 1.80 -20.58 2.47
N SER A 273 2.03 -19.95 1.34
CA SER A 273 1.64 -20.47 0.02
C SER A 273 2.64 -21.54 -0.41
N SER A 274 2.36 -22.80 -0.09
CA SER A 274 3.32 -23.90 -0.27
C SER A 274 3.03 -24.81 -1.45
N SER A 275 1.80 -24.89 -1.92
CA SER A 275 1.41 -25.94 -2.89
C SER A 275 0.47 -25.47 -4.02
N SER A 276 0.00 -24.26 -4.00
CA SER A 276 -0.93 -23.77 -5.02
C SER A 276 -0.51 -22.40 -5.54
N GLY A 277 -0.38 -22.32 -6.81
CA GLY A 277 -0.08 -21.09 -7.53
C GLY A 277 0.62 -21.43 -8.86
N SER A 278 0.17 -20.84 -9.93
CA SER A 278 0.86 -20.93 -11.23
C SER A 278 2.09 -20.03 -11.18
N LEU A 279 3.26 -20.65 -11.28
CA LEU A 279 4.51 -19.94 -11.50
C LEU A 279 4.54 -19.36 -12.91
N THR A 280 4.34 -18.08 -13.04
CA THR A 280 4.84 -17.38 -14.22
C THR A 280 6.23 -16.83 -13.86
N MET A 281 7.24 -17.61 -14.17
CA MET A 281 8.65 -17.20 -14.02
C MET A 281 8.88 -15.90 -14.79
N GLY A 282 9.44 -14.90 -14.12
CA GLY A 282 9.81 -13.61 -14.74
C GLY A 282 8.89 -12.45 -14.46
N GLN A 283 7.84 -12.60 -13.66
CA GLN A 283 7.03 -11.47 -13.17
C GLN A 283 7.37 -11.17 -11.71
N ASN A 284 7.36 -9.88 -11.33
CA ASN A 284 7.65 -9.39 -9.97
C ASN A 284 6.60 -9.80 -8.92
N ASN A 285 5.59 -10.57 -9.28
CA ASN A 285 4.50 -11.04 -8.44
C ASN A 285 4.64 -12.55 -8.20
N PHE A 286 5.58 -12.93 -7.37
CA PHE A 286 5.65 -14.30 -6.86
C PHE A 286 4.54 -14.47 -5.82
N THR A 287 3.57 -15.32 -6.12
CA THR A 287 2.46 -15.63 -5.20
C THR A 287 2.66 -16.94 -4.44
N TYR A 288 3.84 -17.52 -4.50
CA TYR A 288 4.18 -18.81 -3.88
C TYR A 288 5.43 -18.70 -3.01
N GLN A 289 5.60 -19.64 -2.10
CA GLN A 289 6.69 -19.65 -1.12
C GLN A 289 6.74 -18.34 -0.32
N GLN A 290 5.58 -17.73 -0.18
CA GLN A 290 5.38 -16.43 0.44
C GLN A 290 4.65 -16.62 1.75
N GLU A 291 5.23 -16.13 2.82
CA GLU A 291 4.60 -16.09 4.12
C GLU A 291 3.68 -14.87 4.23
N VAL A 292 2.55 -15.07 4.91
CA VAL A 292 1.63 -14.01 5.29
C VAL A 292 1.35 -14.10 6.78
N TRP A 293 1.23 -12.95 7.41
CA TRP A 293 0.82 -12.83 8.80
C TRP A 293 -0.50 -12.09 8.89
N ALA A 294 -1.36 -12.50 9.82
CA ALA A 294 -2.57 -11.76 10.17
C ALA A 294 -2.73 -11.75 11.70
N VAL A 295 -3.04 -10.59 12.26
CA VAL A 295 -3.06 -10.38 13.70
C VAL A 295 -4.34 -9.68 14.11
N LYS A 296 -5.11 -10.33 15.01
CA LYS A 296 -6.29 -9.77 15.67
C LYS A 296 -5.93 -9.44 17.12
N ALA A 297 -5.66 -8.16 17.39
CA ALA A 297 -5.42 -7.68 18.74
C ALA A 297 -6.70 -7.76 19.60
N ASP A 298 -6.56 -8.00 20.91
CA ASP A 298 -7.67 -7.83 21.84
C ASP A 298 -8.28 -6.44 21.69
N ALA A 299 -9.59 -6.38 21.47
CA ALA A 299 -10.25 -5.14 21.08
C ALA A 299 -10.18 -4.05 22.16
N LYS A 300 -10.40 -4.40 23.41
CA LYS A 300 -10.35 -3.45 24.53
C LYS A 300 -8.94 -2.92 24.76
N ALA A 301 -7.95 -3.81 24.70
CA ALA A 301 -6.55 -3.45 24.86
C ALA A 301 -6.06 -2.58 23.69
N ALA A 302 -6.46 -2.87 22.44
CA ALA A 302 -6.14 -2.08 21.26
C ALA A 302 -6.74 -0.67 21.32
N ILE A 303 -8.01 -0.55 21.72
CA ILE A 303 -8.65 0.75 21.95
C ILE A 303 -7.91 1.54 23.03
N LYS A 304 -7.62 0.93 24.16
CA LYS A 304 -6.87 1.58 25.26
C LYS A 304 -5.49 2.02 24.80
N TYR A 305 -4.79 1.17 24.04
CA TYR A 305 -3.48 1.51 23.48
C TYR A 305 -3.59 2.68 22.50
N THR A 306 -4.60 2.68 21.63
CA THR A 306 -4.86 3.80 20.70
C THR A 306 -5.11 5.11 21.47
N VAL A 307 -5.98 5.10 22.47
CA VAL A 307 -6.27 6.31 23.29
C VAL A 307 -5.00 6.87 23.92
N ASN A 308 -4.14 5.99 24.47
CA ASN A 308 -2.91 6.41 25.16
C ASN A 308 -1.82 6.93 24.20
N ASN A 309 -1.84 6.54 22.93
CA ASN A 309 -0.82 6.88 21.95
C ASN A 309 -1.34 7.81 20.83
N LEU A 310 -2.60 8.24 20.89
CA LEU A 310 -3.19 9.14 19.92
C LEU A 310 -2.76 10.59 20.23
N THR A 311 -2.12 11.23 19.26
CA THR A 311 -1.83 12.67 19.29
C THR A 311 -2.75 13.38 18.31
N LEU A 312 -3.57 14.28 18.81
CA LEU A 312 -4.43 15.14 18.00
C LEU A 312 -3.74 16.48 17.75
N PRO A 313 -4.01 17.15 16.61
CA PRO A 313 -3.46 18.48 16.32
C PRO A 313 -4.15 19.61 17.12
N PHE A 314 -5.06 19.27 18.02
CA PHE A 314 -5.80 20.19 18.87
C PHE A 314 -6.09 19.57 20.24
N ALA A 315 -6.33 20.45 21.22
CA ALA A 315 -6.82 20.07 22.54
C ALA A 315 -8.33 20.38 22.65
N ASP A 316 -8.98 19.84 23.68
CA ASP A 316 -10.33 20.25 24.05
C ASP A 316 -10.35 21.73 24.44
N GLY A 317 -11.36 22.50 24.00
CA GLY A 317 -11.48 23.93 24.16
C GLY A 317 -10.65 24.77 23.18
N ALA A 318 -9.97 24.17 22.21
CA ALA A 318 -9.10 24.90 21.27
C ALA A 318 -9.87 25.81 20.31
N THR A 319 -9.24 26.93 19.93
CA THR A 319 -9.65 27.75 18.78
C THR A 319 -8.80 27.33 17.56
N LEU A 320 -9.46 26.96 16.48
CA LEU A 320 -8.83 26.49 15.25
C LEU A 320 -8.91 27.56 14.15
N ASN A 321 -7.75 28.02 13.68
CA ASN A 321 -7.62 28.98 12.58
C ASN A 321 -7.41 28.31 11.21
N ALA A 322 -7.45 26.98 11.15
CA ALA A 322 -7.36 26.16 9.95
C ALA A 322 -8.15 24.86 10.14
N ALA A 323 -8.51 24.21 9.04
CA ALA A 323 -9.15 22.90 9.06
C ALA A 323 -8.27 21.87 9.81
N PRO A 324 -8.83 21.13 10.79
CA PRO A 324 -8.08 20.11 11.52
C PRO A 324 -7.87 18.87 10.66
N SER A 325 -6.70 18.25 10.77
CA SER A 325 -6.49 16.90 10.28
C SER A 325 -7.05 15.91 11.30
N LEU A 326 -8.09 15.18 10.93
CA LEU A 326 -8.73 14.20 11.78
C LEU A 326 -8.22 12.80 11.44
N PRO A 327 -7.54 12.09 12.37
CA PRO A 327 -7.12 10.72 12.13
C PRO A 327 -8.34 9.80 11.99
N THR A 328 -8.29 8.87 11.05
CA THR A 328 -9.35 7.86 10.81
C THR A 328 -8.92 6.45 11.16
N GLN A 329 -7.63 6.25 11.43
CA GLN A 329 -7.05 4.98 11.83
C GLN A 329 -6.41 5.11 13.21
N GLY A 330 -6.74 4.19 14.08
CA GLY A 330 -6.08 4.00 15.36
C GLY A 330 -4.91 3.02 15.25
N LYS A 331 -4.41 2.58 16.39
CA LYS A 331 -3.38 1.54 16.49
C LYS A 331 -4.01 0.16 16.60
N MET A 332 -3.26 -0.88 16.23
CA MET A 332 -3.66 -2.29 16.37
C MET A 332 -5.00 -2.62 15.67
N GLY A 333 -5.26 -2.02 14.52
CA GLY A 333 -6.48 -2.22 13.75
C GLY A 333 -7.73 -1.57 14.35
N ALA A 334 -7.60 -0.63 15.30
CA ALA A 334 -8.72 0.17 15.75
C ALA A 334 -9.08 1.24 14.69
N ASN A 335 -10.37 1.52 14.53
CA ASN A 335 -10.87 2.57 13.65
C ASN A 335 -11.19 3.83 14.46
N ILE A 336 -11.01 4.99 13.85
CA ILE A 336 -11.41 6.28 14.44
C ILE A 336 -12.43 6.93 13.53
N SER A 337 -13.57 7.29 14.06
CA SER A 337 -14.60 8.07 13.37
C SER A 337 -14.90 9.35 14.12
N TRP A 338 -15.41 10.33 13.39
CA TRP A 338 -15.73 11.65 13.93
C TRP A 338 -17.15 12.03 13.59
N LYS A 339 -17.80 12.72 14.51
CA LYS A 339 -19.13 13.26 14.33
C LYS A 339 -19.17 14.71 14.81
N SER A 340 -19.59 15.60 13.94
CA SER A 340 -19.80 16.99 14.25
C SER A 340 -21.20 17.23 14.79
N SER A 341 -21.30 18.09 15.81
CA SER A 341 -22.60 18.58 16.31
C SER A 341 -23.24 19.60 15.36
N ASP A 342 -22.44 20.25 14.50
CA ASP A 342 -22.90 21.21 13.51
C ASP A 342 -22.03 21.15 12.23
N THR A 343 -22.53 20.44 11.22
CA THR A 343 -21.84 20.28 9.93
C THR A 343 -21.85 21.55 9.07
N SER A 344 -22.59 22.59 9.45
CA SER A 344 -22.53 23.92 8.82
C SER A 344 -21.35 24.74 9.29
N ILE A 345 -20.70 24.36 10.39
CA ILE A 345 -19.46 24.95 10.92
C ILE A 345 -18.26 24.08 10.55
N LEU A 346 -18.27 22.80 10.95
CA LEU A 346 -17.20 21.82 10.69
C LEU A 346 -17.83 20.48 10.33
N THR A 347 -17.46 19.89 9.20
CA THR A 347 -17.98 18.60 8.78
C THR A 347 -17.37 17.44 9.57
N ASP A 348 -17.97 16.24 9.49
CA ASP A 348 -17.49 15.01 10.14
C ASP A 348 -16.04 14.66 9.69
N ASP A 349 -15.64 15.04 8.47
CA ASP A 349 -14.29 14.85 7.92
C ASP A 349 -13.34 16.05 8.17
N GLY A 350 -13.74 17.02 8.99
CA GLY A 350 -12.89 18.14 9.42
C GLY A 350 -12.83 19.31 8.46
N LYS A 351 -13.70 19.40 7.44
CA LYS A 351 -13.75 20.55 6.54
C LYS A 351 -14.49 21.71 7.19
N VAL A 352 -13.90 22.89 7.15
CA VAL A 352 -14.50 24.11 7.65
C VAL A 352 -15.56 24.62 6.67
N LYS A 353 -16.77 24.87 7.15
CA LYS A 353 -17.89 25.45 6.40
C LYS A 353 -18.31 26.81 6.92
N GLY A 354 -17.98 27.13 8.17
CA GLY A 354 -18.31 28.38 8.83
C GLY A 354 -17.55 28.57 10.11
N LYS A 355 -17.73 29.73 10.73
CA LYS A 355 -17.13 30.09 12.03
C LYS A 355 -18.11 29.82 13.15
N GLY A 356 -17.62 29.41 14.31
CA GLY A 356 -18.43 29.21 15.50
C GLY A 356 -17.97 28.07 16.39
N LYS A 357 -18.75 27.80 17.42
CA LYS A 357 -18.50 26.71 18.35
C LYS A 357 -19.14 25.42 17.86
N VAL A 358 -18.39 24.32 17.92
CA VAL A 358 -18.83 23.00 17.51
C VAL A 358 -18.26 21.95 18.45
N THR A 359 -19.00 20.89 18.72
CA THR A 359 -18.50 19.70 19.41
C THR A 359 -18.18 18.62 18.37
N MET A 360 -16.95 18.12 18.40
CA MET A 360 -16.51 16.98 17.61
C MET A 360 -16.46 15.74 18.50
N THR A 361 -17.33 14.79 18.26
CA THR A 361 -17.34 13.48 18.94
C THR A 361 -16.42 12.53 18.22
N MET A 362 -15.37 12.08 18.89
CA MET A 362 -14.46 11.03 18.44
C MET A 362 -14.94 9.68 18.96
N THR A 363 -15.07 8.70 18.07
CA THR A 363 -15.31 7.30 18.43
C THR A 363 -14.15 6.45 17.96
N ILE A 364 -13.47 5.77 18.90
CA ILE A 364 -12.47 4.75 18.60
C ILE A 364 -13.15 3.39 18.78
N SER A 365 -13.22 2.58 17.74
CA SER A 365 -13.93 1.31 17.76
C SER A 365 -13.07 0.15 17.24
N LYS A 366 -13.30 -1.02 17.81
CA LYS A 366 -12.78 -2.31 17.33
C LYS A 366 -13.69 -3.44 17.78
N ASP A 367 -14.06 -4.29 16.83
CA ASP A 367 -15.06 -5.33 17.03
C ASP A 367 -16.35 -4.72 17.66
N GLU A 368 -16.88 -5.30 18.75
CA GLU A 368 -18.07 -4.79 19.45
C GLU A 368 -17.78 -3.71 20.51
N TYR A 369 -16.54 -3.26 20.66
CA TYR A 369 -16.16 -2.28 21.68
C TYR A 369 -15.89 -0.91 21.09
N GLU A 370 -16.20 0.13 21.87
CA GLU A 370 -15.92 1.51 21.51
C GLU A 370 -15.50 2.36 22.72
N TYR A 371 -14.76 3.43 22.40
CA TYR A 371 -14.45 4.53 23.31
C TYR A 371 -14.88 5.83 22.65
N VAL A 372 -15.67 6.64 23.36
CA VAL A 372 -16.22 7.90 22.85
C VAL A 372 -15.68 9.06 23.66
N LYS A 373 -15.29 10.14 22.99
CA LYS A 373 -14.85 11.37 23.62
C LYS A 373 -15.23 12.59 22.80
N ASP A 374 -15.80 13.60 23.49
CA ASP A 374 -16.14 14.88 22.91
C ASP A 374 -14.99 15.90 23.03
N TYR A 375 -14.88 16.74 22.02
CA TYR A 375 -13.98 17.88 21.96
C TYR A 375 -14.78 19.12 21.58
N SER A 376 -14.82 20.12 22.49
CA SER A 376 -15.43 21.41 22.21
C SER A 376 -14.43 22.27 21.47
N LEU A 377 -14.75 22.70 20.25
CA LEU A 377 -13.86 23.52 19.43
C LEU A 377 -14.52 24.85 19.07
N ASN A 378 -13.73 25.89 18.95
CA ASN A 378 -14.13 27.17 18.36
C ASN A 378 -13.45 27.31 16.99
N ILE A 379 -14.22 27.33 15.91
CA ILE A 379 -13.69 27.46 14.56
C ILE A 379 -13.65 28.93 14.19
N ASP A 380 -12.44 29.45 13.96
CA ASP A 380 -12.18 30.81 13.45
C ASP A 380 -11.48 30.78 12.08
N ALA A 381 -11.39 29.60 11.47
CA ALA A 381 -10.92 29.44 10.11
C ALA A 381 -11.96 29.89 9.10
N GLU A 382 -11.49 30.38 7.95
CA GLU A 382 -12.37 30.66 6.82
C GLU A 382 -12.90 29.36 6.22
N ALA A 383 -14.15 29.38 5.76
CA ALA A 383 -14.78 28.22 5.13
C ALA A 383 -13.97 27.77 3.89
N GLU A 384 -13.80 26.46 3.75
CA GLU A 384 -13.25 25.90 2.52
C GLU A 384 -14.24 26.12 1.37
N GLU A 385 -13.80 26.78 0.31
CA GLU A 385 -14.57 26.86 -0.92
C GLU A 385 -14.61 25.45 -1.56
N THR A 386 -15.78 24.83 -1.51
CA THR A 386 -15.98 23.45 -2.03
C THR A 386 -16.20 23.41 -3.53
N THR A 387 -16.61 24.54 -4.12
CA THR A 387 -16.78 24.67 -5.57
C THR A 387 -15.51 25.29 -6.14
N PRO A 388 -14.84 24.62 -7.09
CA PRO A 388 -13.67 25.23 -7.75
C PRO A 388 -14.05 26.54 -8.42
N VAL A 389 -13.20 27.57 -8.24
CA VAL A 389 -13.32 28.77 -9.05
C VAL A 389 -12.91 28.40 -10.47
N TYR A 390 -13.80 28.62 -11.41
CA TYR A 390 -13.57 28.31 -12.82
C TYR A 390 -12.83 29.43 -13.53
N TYR A 391 -11.76 29.06 -14.23
CA TYR A 391 -10.96 29.97 -15.07
C TYR A 391 -10.88 29.43 -16.50
N PRO A 392 -11.46 30.13 -17.50
CA PRO A 392 -11.10 29.89 -18.89
C PRO A 392 -9.66 30.36 -19.09
N VAL A 393 -8.80 29.46 -19.55
CA VAL A 393 -7.38 29.83 -19.75
C VAL A 393 -7.24 30.76 -20.96
N SER A 394 -6.61 31.93 -20.75
CA SER A 394 -6.39 32.89 -21.83
C SER A 394 -5.55 32.29 -22.95
N ALA A 395 -5.91 32.63 -24.19
CA ALA A 395 -5.27 32.09 -25.37
C ALA A 395 -3.77 32.48 -25.45
N GLN A 396 -2.93 31.48 -25.75
CA GLN A 396 -1.52 31.69 -26.02
C GLN A 396 -0.96 30.64 -26.99
N LYS A 397 0.02 31.05 -27.74
CA LYS A 397 0.67 30.22 -28.75
C LYS A 397 2.17 30.27 -28.56
N ASN A 398 2.79 29.12 -28.42
CA ASN A 398 4.24 28.98 -28.44
C ASN A 398 4.65 27.99 -29.55
N THR A 399 5.41 28.45 -30.50
CA THR A 399 5.87 27.66 -31.65
C THR A 399 7.28 27.09 -31.46
N THR A 400 7.83 27.22 -30.28
CA THR A 400 9.17 26.75 -29.90
C THR A 400 9.10 25.90 -28.64
N ASN A 401 10.21 25.29 -28.26
CA ASN A 401 10.34 24.56 -26.97
C ASN A 401 10.59 25.52 -25.78
N ALA A 402 10.71 26.82 -26.01
CA ALA A 402 10.93 27.77 -24.92
C ALA A 402 9.60 28.09 -24.21
N TYR A 403 9.19 27.25 -23.32
CA TYR A 403 7.88 27.31 -22.63
C TYR A 403 7.63 28.65 -21.91
N ALA A 404 8.66 29.34 -21.46
CA ALA A 404 8.52 30.59 -20.70
C ALA A 404 8.36 31.85 -21.57
N THR A 405 8.25 31.73 -22.90
CA THR A 405 8.20 32.89 -23.79
C THR A 405 6.81 33.49 -23.99
N ASN A 406 5.78 32.67 -23.92
CA ASN A 406 4.39 33.12 -24.06
C ASN A 406 3.57 32.48 -22.93
N LEU A 407 3.12 33.31 -21.99
CA LEU A 407 2.41 32.87 -20.81
C LEU A 407 0.94 33.29 -20.83
N SER A 408 0.07 32.53 -20.19
CA SER A 408 -1.28 32.98 -19.87
C SER A 408 -1.22 34.15 -18.89
N GLN A 409 -2.37 34.77 -18.65
CA GLN A 409 -2.51 35.58 -17.45
C GLN A 409 -2.24 34.73 -16.20
N ASP A 410 -1.91 35.39 -15.13
CA ASP A 410 -1.73 34.76 -13.83
C ASP A 410 -3.08 34.53 -13.14
N TYR A 411 -3.23 33.36 -12.55
CA TYR A 411 -4.41 32.98 -11.78
C TYR A 411 -4.01 32.77 -10.32
N THR A 412 -4.78 33.29 -9.40
CA THR A 412 -4.49 33.14 -7.97
C THR A 412 -5.34 32.03 -7.35
N VAL A 413 -4.70 31.07 -6.67
CA VAL A 413 -5.37 30.06 -5.85
C VAL A 413 -4.96 30.27 -4.39
N LYS A 414 -5.92 30.62 -3.54
CA LYS A 414 -5.68 30.79 -2.10
C LYS A 414 -5.51 29.42 -1.41
N ALA A 415 -4.78 29.41 -0.32
CA ALA A 415 -4.70 28.23 0.54
C ALA A 415 -6.10 27.81 1.05
N GLY A 416 -6.40 26.52 0.97
CA GLY A 416 -7.73 25.96 1.27
C GLY A 416 -8.68 25.88 0.07
N ASN A 417 -8.31 26.45 -1.10
CA ASN A 417 -9.20 26.57 -2.24
C ASN A 417 -8.84 25.63 -3.40
N LYS A 418 -9.80 25.53 -4.34
CA LYS A 418 -9.67 24.81 -5.60
C LYS A 418 -9.94 25.76 -6.76
N ALA A 419 -9.22 25.54 -7.84
CA ALA A 419 -9.43 26.22 -9.11
C ALA A 419 -9.57 25.19 -10.22
N GLN A 420 -10.51 25.42 -11.15
CA GLN A 420 -10.71 24.61 -12.33
C GLN A 420 -10.34 25.41 -13.56
N PHE A 421 -9.50 24.84 -14.41
CA PHE A 421 -8.98 25.43 -15.63
C PHE A 421 -9.41 24.58 -16.81
N LYS A 422 -9.95 25.22 -17.85
CA LYS A 422 -10.34 24.53 -19.08
C LYS A 422 -9.74 25.23 -20.30
N PHE A 423 -9.22 24.43 -21.20
CA PHE A 423 -8.68 24.92 -22.47
C PHE A 423 -8.61 23.80 -23.51
N TYR A 424 -8.65 24.19 -24.78
CA TYR A 424 -8.24 23.31 -25.87
C TYR A 424 -6.74 23.42 -26.08
N ASN A 425 -6.11 22.28 -26.35
CA ASN A 425 -4.70 22.20 -26.70
C ASN A 425 -4.56 21.81 -28.18
N TYR A 426 -3.90 22.66 -28.95
CA TYR A 426 -3.59 22.42 -30.37
C TYR A 426 -2.10 22.32 -30.54
N THR A 427 -1.63 21.33 -31.29
CA THR A 427 -0.22 21.19 -31.61
C THR A 427 0.16 22.14 -32.77
N VAL A 428 1.28 22.82 -32.63
CA VAL A 428 1.85 23.73 -33.64
C VAL A 428 3.32 23.38 -33.84
N GLY A 429 3.86 23.66 -35.03
CA GLY A 429 5.26 23.31 -35.34
C GLY A 429 5.47 21.82 -35.66
N THR A 430 6.72 21.47 -35.93
CA THR A 430 7.15 20.14 -36.40
C THR A 430 7.93 19.33 -35.36
N ASP A 431 8.30 19.94 -34.24
CA ASP A 431 9.07 19.27 -33.18
C ASP A 431 8.28 18.20 -32.47
N ASN A 432 8.98 17.28 -31.84
CA ASN A 432 8.38 16.20 -31.08
C ASN A 432 7.77 16.66 -29.73
N PHE A 433 8.27 17.77 -29.18
CA PHE A 433 7.79 18.35 -27.93
C PHE A 433 6.56 19.22 -28.20
N LYS A 434 5.37 18.68 -27.88
CA LYS A 434 4.08 19.32 -28.17
C LYS A 434 3.18 19.17 -26.94
N SER A 435 3.35 20.05 -25.96
CA SER A 435 2.69 19.94 -24.68
C SER A 435 2.23 21.28 -24.15
N TRP A 436 1.10 21.29 -23.46
CA TRP A 436 0.80 22.37 -22.53
C TRP A 436 1.70 22.25 -21.29
N VAL A 437 1.96 23.37 -20.66
CA VAL A 437 2.78 23.47 -19.45
C VAL A 437 2.01 24.22 -18.38
N LEU A 438 1.97 23.66 -17.19
CA LEU A 438 1.45 24.30 -15.96
C LEU A 438 2.63 24.80 -15.13
N GLY A 439 2.66 26.09 -14.85
CA GLY A 439 3.58 26.71 -13.90
C GLY A 439 2.87 27.09 -12.60
N VAL A 440 3.53 26.89 -11.47
CA VAL A 440 3.07 27.32 -10.14
C VAL A 440 4.20 28.05 -9.43
N SER A 441 3.92 29.24 -8.91
CA SER A 441 4.92 30.12 -8.30
C SER A 441 4.34 30.92 -7.11
N ASN A 442 5.20 31.64 -6.42
CA ASN A 442 4.78 32.56 -5.35
C ASN A 442 4.19 33.88 -5.88
N VAL A 443 4.73 34.38 -6.99
CA VAL A 443 4.31 35.63 -7.66
C VAL A 443 4.34 35.42 -9.17
N ALA A 444 3.86 36.39 -9.94
CA ALA A 444 3.86 36.35 -11.41
C ALA A 444 5.26 36.05 -11.97
N HIS A 445 5.32 35.31 -13.07
CA HIS A 445 6.57 35.00 -13.75
C HIS A 445 7.30 36.28 -14.17
N GLY A 446 8.60 36.37 -13.86
CA GLY A 446 9.42 37.53 -14.12
C GLY A 446 9.29 38.68 -13.10
N ALA A 447 8.41 38.58 -12.12
CA ALA A 447 8.33 39.56 -11.02
C ALA A 447 9.50 39.41 -10.05
N ALA A 448 9.85 40.51 -9.36
CA ALA A 448 10.87 40.47 -8.32
C ALA A 448 10.52 39.45 -7.21
N GLY A 449 11.47 38.60 -6.84
CA GLY A 449 11.29 37.55 -5.87
C GLY A 449 10.57 36.30 -6.39
N TYR A 450 10.45 36.13 -7.70
CA TYR A 450 9.88 34.94 -8.32
C TYR A 450 10.56 33.65 -7.82
N LYS A 451 9.75 32.72 -7.36
CA LYS A 451 10.14 31.38 -6.97
C LYS A 451 9.15 30.41 -7.57
N GLU A 452 9.64 29.51 -8.40
CA GLU A 452 8.86 28.42 -8.97
C GLU A 452 8.70 27.28 -7.96
N TYR A 453 7.49 26.79 -7.81
CA TYR A 453 7.16 25.65 -6.96
C TYR A 453 6.91 24.39 -7.76
N VAL A 454 6.24 24.51 -8.89
CA VAL A 454 5.86 23.38 -9.75
C VAL A 454 5.96 23.80 -11.22
N MET A 455 6.51 22.91 -12.02
CA MET A 455 6.50 22.96 -13.46
C MET A 455 6.07 21.61 -13.98
N LEU A 456 4.88 21.52 -14.58
CA LEU A 456 4.33 20.28 -15.11
C LEU A 456 4.17 20.36 -16.61
N ARG A 457 4.80 19.45 -17.33
CA ARG A 457 4.62 19.20 -18.75
C ARG A 457 4.00 17.84 -18.96
N ASN A 458 3.52 17.61 -20.13
CA ASN A 458 2.79 16.42 -20.49
C ASN A 458 3.61 15.43 -21.33
N ASP A 459 4.90 15.64 -21.39
CA ASP A 459 5.86 14.74 -22.01
C ASP A 459 6.76 14.09 -20.95
N ASN A 460 7.31 12.94 -21.24
CA ASN A 460 8.15 12.18 -20.32
C ASN A 460 9.66 12.36 -20.56
N TRP A 461 10.06 13.23 -21.48
CA TRP A 461 11.47 13.41 -21.84
C TRP A 461 12.17 14.47 -20.99
N GLU A 462 11.52 15.60 -20.80
CA GLU A 462 12.07 16.75 -20.10
C GLU A 462 11.21 17.17 -18.91
N ASN A 463 10.21 16.41 -18.59
CA ASN A 463 9.27 16.74 -17.54
C ASN A 463 9.88 16.44 -16.16
N ILE A 464 10.24 17.48 -15.44
CA ILE A 464 10.76 17.36 -14.07
C ILE A 464 9.75 16.63 -13.18
N ALA A 465 8.46 16.87 -13.37
CA ALA A 465 7.41 16.23 -12.61
C ALA A 465 7.16 14.78 -13.04
N TRP A 466 7.38 14.43 -14.28
CA TRP A 466 7.18 13.07 -14.79
C TRP A 466 8.08 12.05 -14.12
N ASN A 467 9.29 12.44 -13.78
CA ASN A 467 10.24 11.60 -13.07
C ASN A 467 10.12 11.72 -11.55
N ASN A 468 9.17 12.50 -11.03
CA ASN A 468 8.95 12.69 -9.62
C ASN A 468 7.92 11.69 -9.06
N THR A 469 8.16 11.24 -7.85
CA THR A 469 7.16 10.56 -7.04
C THR A 469 5.97 11.50 -6.84
N GLY A 470 4.81 11.19 -7.38
CA GLY A 470 3.63 12.05 -7.28
C GLY A 470 2.92 12.27 -8.61
N CYS A 471 3.54 11.93 -9.74
CA CYS A 471 2.89 11.87 -11.03
C CYS A 471 2.24 10.52 -11.28
N THR A 472 1.00 10.54 -11.78
CA THR A 472 0.31 9.36 -12.31
C THR A 472 -0.40 9.70 -13.60
N SER A 473 -0.41 8.75 -14.55
CA SER A 473 -1.13 8.88 -15.83
C SER A 473 -1.59 7.49 -16.32
N ASP A 474 -2.64 7.47 -17.10
CA ASP A 474 -3.19 6.26 -17.75
C ASP A 474 -2.89 6.19 -19.25
N PHE A 475 -1.90 6.95 -19.73
CA PHE A 475 -1.50 7.00 -21.13
C PHE A 475 0.01 6.79 -21.32
N SER A 476 0.38 6.28 -22.49
CA SER A 476 1.76 6.28 -22.96
C SER A 476 2.04 7.52 -23.82
N TRP A 477 3.23 8.10 -23.72
CA TRP A 477 3.60 9.28 -24.47
C TRP A 477 3.43 9.11 -26.00
N PRO A 478 3.92 8.05 -26.66
CA PRO A 478 3.75 7.88 -28.09
C PRO A 478 2.29 7.90 -28.57
N THR A 479 1.39 7.30 -27.78
CA THR A 479 -0.04 7.29 -28.09
C THR A 479 -0.68 8.64 -27.82
N PHE A 480 -0.33 9.26 -26.71
CA PHE A 480 -0.89 10.53 -26.29
C PHE A 480 -0.53 11.68 -27.24
N VAL A 481 0.74 11.78 -27.68
CA VAL A 481 1.18 12.87 -28.54
C VAL A 481 0.44 12.90 -29.90
N GLN A 482 0.02 11.74 -30.39
CA GLN A 482 -0.77 11.64 -31.62
C GLN A 482 -2.20 12.17 -31.42
N ASP A 483 -2.76 11.96 -30.24
CA ASP A 483 -4.14 12.29 -29.91
C ASP A 483 -4.29 13.72 -29.34
N MET A 484 -3.20 14.38 -28.96
CA MET A 484 -3.22 15.64 -28.22
C MET A 484 -3.79 16.82 -29.00
N ASN A 485 -3.63 16.85 -30.34
CA ASN A 485 -4.07 17.97 -31.15
C ASN A 485 -5.58 18.18 -31.14
N GLY A 486 -6.02 19.29 -30.55
CA GLY A 486 -7.43 19.64 -30.36
C GLY A 486 -8.12 18.92 -29.22
N SER A 487 -7.35 18.37 -28.27
CA SER A 487 -7.90 17.82 -27.04
C SER A 487 -8.40 18.93 -26.11
N LEU A 488 -9.47 18.63 -25.38
CA LEU A 488 -9.96 19.45 -24.27
C LEU A 488 -9.28 18.99 -22.97
N VAL A 489 -8.62 19.90 -22.31
CA VAL A 489 -8.04 19.71 -20.96
C VAL A 489 -8.98 20.35 -19.95
N ASP A 490 -9.45 19.55 -18.99
CA ASP A 490 -10.22 19.95 -17.82
C ASP A 490 -9.37 19.65 -16.59
N MET A 491 -8.81 20.68 -15.98
CA MET A 491 -7.81 20.58 -14.92
C MET A 491 -8.32 21.20 -13.63
N THR A 492 -8.16 20.49 -12.52
CA THR A 492 -8.39 21.02 -11.18
C THR A 492 -7.06 21.13 -10.45
N VAL A 493 -6.82 22.30 -9.86
CA VAL A 493 -5.71 22.59 -8.95
C VAL A 493 -6.28 22.79 -7.56
N GLU A 494 -5.78 22.04 -6.60
CA GLU A 494 -6.10 22.12 -5.18
C GLU A 494 -4.85 22.57 -4.41
N TYR A 495 -5.00 23.58 -3.55
CA TYR A 495 -3.92 24.03 -2.68
C TYR A 495 -4.41 24.15 -1.25
N ALA A 496 -3.94 23.28 -0.38
CA ALA A 496 -4.33 23.23 1.03
C ALA A 496 -3.52 24.21 1.90
N ALA A 497 -4.08 24.65 3.02
CA ALA A 497 -3.37 25.47 4.00
C ALA A 497 -2.14 24.77 4.62
N THR A 498 -2.08 23.44 4.57
CA THR A 498 -0.93 22.63 4.99
C THR A 498 0.26 22.73 4.03
N GLY A 499 0.08 23.35 2.85
CA GLY A 499 1.05 23.36 1.77
C GLY A 499 0.88 22.22 0.77
N ALA A 500 -0.05 21.29 1.00
CA ALA A 500 -0.30 20.22 0.06
C ALA A 500 -0.87 20.79 -1.25
N PHE A 501 -0.24 20.42 -2.37
CA PHE A 501 -0.62 20.78 -3.72
C PHE A 501 -1.02 19.53 -4.48
N LYS A 502 -2.16 19.60 -5.17
CA LYS A 502 -2.62 18.52 -6.03
C LYS A 502 -3.16 19.10 -7.34
N MET A 503 -2.78 18.50 -8.45
CA MET A 503 -3.36 18.74 -9.75
C MET A 503 -3.96 17.46 -10.30
N THR A 504 -5.16 17.56 -10.88
CA THR A 504 -5.78 16.47 -11.65
C THR A 504 -6.28 17.04 -12.97
N ALA A 505 -6.03 16.33 -14.07
CA ALA A 505 -6.50 16.71 -15.38
C ALA A 505 -7.21 15.53 -16.07
N VAL A 506 -8.37 15.81 -16.65
CA VAL A 506 -9.08 14.95 -17.58
C VAL A 506 -8.88 15.52 -18.98
N ILE A 507 -8.30 14.73 -19.87
CA ILE A 507 -7.95 15.15 -21.23
C ILE A 507 -8.81 14.35 -22.20
N THR A 508 -9.71 15.04 -22.88
CA THR A 508 -10.63 14.43 -23.87
C THR A 508 -10.18 14.77 -25.28
N THR A 509 -9.82 13.77 -26.07
CA THR A 509 -9.38 13.94 -27.45
C THR A 509 -10.54 14.26 -28.39
N LYS A 510 -10.26 14.65 -29.63
CA LYS A 510 -11.27 14.82 -30.68
C LYS A 510 -12.09 13.57 -30.92
N ASP A 511 -11.47 12.40 -30.81
CA ASP A 511 -12.10 11.09 -31.02
C ASP A 511 -12.77 10.56 -29.75
N LYS A 512 -12.96 11.41 -28.73
CA LYS A 512 -13.61 11.08 -27.45
C LYS A 512 -12.88 10.06 -26.59
N LYS A 513 -11.62 9.80 -26.84
CA LYS A 513 -10.76 9.09 -25.88
C LYS A 513 -10.52 9.99 -24.68
N VAL A 514 -10.44 9.40 -23.50
CA VAL A 514 -10.25 10.11 -22.24
C VAL A 514 -8.95 9.62 -21.60
N TYR A 515 -8.10 10.57 -21.22
CA TYR A 515 -6.87 10.33 -20.48
C TYR A 515 -6.89 11.07 -19.15
N HIS A 516 -6.23 10.52 -18.15
CA HIS A 516 -6.10 11.13 -16.83
C HIS A 516 -4.62 11.39 -16.51
N TYR A 517 -4.39 12.53 -15.90
CA TYR A 517 -3.07 12.92 -15.43
C TYR A 517 -3.21 13.59 -14.07
N SER A 518 -2.39 13.21 -13.10
CA SER A 518 -2.38 13.84 -11.79
C SER A 518 -0.97 14.01 -11.24
N TYR A 519 -0.83 15.02 -10.38
CA TYR A 519 0.41 15.31 -9.67
C TYR A 519 0.11 15.78 -8.26
N SER A 520 0.93 15.36 -7.30
CA SER A 520 0.83 15.79 -5.91
C SER A 520 2.22 16.09 -5.36
N THR A 521 2.33 17.18 -4.59
CA THR A 521 3.55 17.57 -3.89
C THR A 521 3.20 18.42 -2.66
N THR A 522 4.22 18.81 -1.89
CA THR A 522 4.07 19.76 -0.78
C THR A 522 4.91 21.00 -1.06
N ILE A 523 4.27 22.17 -1.06
CA ILE A 523 4.94 23.47 -1.13
C ILE A 523 5.37 23.85 0.30
N SER A 524 6.66 23.70 0.58
CA SER A 524 7.23 23.83 1.93
C SER A 524 7.06 25.23 2.54
N ASP A 525 7.07 26.27 1.70
CA ASP A 525 6.93 27.66 2.13
C ASP A 525 5.51 28.00 2.62
N LYS A 526 4.52 27.16 2.27
CA LYS A 526 3.11 27.33 2.64
C LYS A 526 2.58 28.76 2.45
N PRO A 527 2.75 29.39 1.26
CA PRO A 527 2.25 30.74 1.06
C PRO A 527 0.73 30.80 1.19
N ALA A 528 0.17 31.92 1.63
CA ALA A 528 -1.28 32.12 1.76
C ALA A 528 -2.03 31.99 0.41
N LYS A 529 -1.32 32.12 -0.69
CA LYS A 529 -1.80 31.94 -2.07
C LYS A 529 -0.66 31.50 -2.98
N ILE A 530 -0.99 30.78 -4.01
CA ILE A 530 -0.09 30.44 -5.12
C ILE A 530 -0.55 31.16 -6.40
N ASN A 531 0.40 31.40 -7.27
CA ASN A 531 0.18 31.89 -8.60
C ASN A 531 0.25 30.73 -9.59
N VAL A 532 -0.74 30.61 -10.46
CA VAL A 532 -0.85 29.56 -11.49
C VAL A 532 -0.85 30.22 -12.85
N PHE A 533 -0.05 29.71 -13.77
CA PHE A 533 -0.03 30.17 -15.15
C PHE A 533 0.16 29.01 -16.12
N PHE A 534 -0.20 29.23 -17.36
CA PHE A 534 -0.06 28.23 -18.42
C PHE A 534 0.78 28.74 -19.56
N THR A 535 1.48 27.83 -20.22
CA THR A 535 2.19 28.06 -21.47
C THR A 535 2.17 26.75 -22.28
N GLY A 536 2.90 26.67 -23.33
CA GLY A 536 3.03 25.48 -24.14
C GLY A 536 4.40 25.38 -24.82
N GLU A 537 4.69 24.20 -25.30
CA GLU A 537 5.82 23.92 -26.19
C GLU A 537 5.26 23.42 -27.50
N ASN A 538 5.57 24.09 -28.59
CA ASN A 538 4.97 23.80 -29.91
C ASN A 538 3.46 23.59 -29.83
N SER A 539 2.78 24.44 -29.03
CA SER A 539 1.38 24.26 -28.60
C SER A 539 0.67 25.60 -28.61
N TYR A 540 -0.58 25.59 -29.02
CA TYR A 540 -1.52 26.68 -28.86
C TYR A 540 -2.60 26.22 -27.90
N ILE A 541 -2.77 26.91 -26.77
CA ILE A 541 -3.81 26.63 -25.81
C ILE A 541 -4.82 27.78 -25.78
N ASP A 542 -6.11 27.46 -25.68
CA ASP A 542 -7.18 28.45 -25.70
C ASP A 542 -8.43 27.95 -24.98
N GLY A 543 -8.76 28.62 -23.89
CA GLY A 543 -10.01 28.40 -23.15
C GLY A 543 -11.03 29.50 -23.36
N SER A 544 -10.75 30.51 -24.19
CA SER A 544 -11.63 31.70 -24.33
C SER A 544 -13.03 31.40 -24.83
N SER A 545 -13.21 30.31 -25.57
CA SER A 545 -14.53 29.83 -26.02
C SER A 545 -15.27 28.97 -24.99
N LEU A 546 -14.60 28.59 -23.90
CA LEU A 546 -15.15 27.73 -22.85
C LEU A 546 -15.74 28.59 -21.72
N VAL A 547 -16.85 29.26 -22.01
CA VAL A 547 -17.53 30.08 -21.00
C VAL A 547 -18.24 29.16 -20.01
N ASP A 548 -18.08 29.44 -18.72
CA ASP A 548 -18.89 28.78 -17.68
C ASP A 548 -20.36 29.21 -17.86
N THR A 549 -21.19 28.29 -18.33
CA THR A 549 -22.64 28.54 -18.51
C THR A 549 -23.42 28.48 -17.21
N GLY A 550 -22.75 28.33 -16.06
CA GLY A 550 -23.40 28.23 -14.75
C GLY A 550 -24.21 26.95 -14.55
N ILE A 551 -24.17 26.02 -15.53
CA ILE A 551 -24.79 24.71 -15.38
C ILE A 551 -23.79 23.84 -14.61
N ALA A 552 -24.00 23.67 -13.31
CA ALA A 552 -23.30 22.68 -12.52
C ALA A 552 -23.35 21.34 -13.26
N PRO A 553 -22.24 20.59 -13.34
CA PRO A 553 -22.26 19.25 -13.91
C PRO A 553 -23.36 18.48 -13.20
N VAL A 554 -24.33 17.98 -13.97
CA VAL A 554 -25.36 17.08 -13.43
C VAL A 554 -24.60 15.85 -12.95
N VAL A 555 -24.30 15.82 -11.66
CA VAL A 555 -23.83 14.61 -11.00
C VAL A 555 -24.98 13.63 -11.13
N ILE A 556 -24.90 12.73 -12.11
CA ILE A 556 -25.82 11.61 -12.21
C ILE A 556 -25.47 10.70 -11.02
N GLN A 557 -26.05 11.03 -9.89
CA GLN A 557 -26.09 10.10 -8.78
C GLN A 557 -26.83 8.87 -9.27
N LYS A 558 -26.25 7.72 -9.08
CA LYS A 558 -26.90 6.44 -9.33
C LYS A 558 -28.21 6.45 -8.53
N LYS A 559 -29.33 6.59 -9.25
CA LYS A 559 -30.63 6.75 -8.62
C LYS A 559 -30.87 5.56 -7.72
N GLN A 560 -31.01 5.79 -6.43
CA GLN A 560 -31.46 4.76 -5.50
C GLN A 560 -32.80 4.27 -6.04
N ASN A 561 -32.92 2.96 -6.24
CA ASN A 561 -34.14 2.31 -6.68
C ASN A 561 -35.20 2.50 -5.58
N ASP A 562 -36.00 3.55 -5.69
CA ASP A 562 -37.05 3.86 -4.71
C ASP A 562 -38.35 3.06 -4.91
N GLY A 563 -38.41 2.24 -5.97
CA GLY A 563 -39.57 1.42 -6.31
C GLY A 563 -40.81 2.22 -6.67
N LYS A 564 -40.73 3.53 -6.82
CA LYS A 564 -41.84 4.42 -7.13
C LYS A 564 -42.15 4.40 -8.62
N TRP A 565 -43.43 4.60 -8.91
CA TRP A 565 -44.00 4.60 -10.26
C TRP A 565 -44.26 6.03 -10.70
N TYR A 566 -43.89 6.39 -11.92
CA TYR A 566 -44.12 7.72 -12.51
C TYR A 566 -44.76 7.59 -13.86
N ASN A 567 -45.70 8.48 -14.20
CA ASN A 567 -46.22 8.60 -15.57
C ASN A 567 -45.20 9.32 -16.48
N LEU A 568 -45.53 9.45 -17.78
CA LEU A 568 -44.65 10.14 -18.74
C LEU A 568 -44.46 11.64 -18.46
N ALA A 569 -45.33 12.26 -17.69
CA ALA A 569 -45.21 13.65 -17.25
C ALA A 569 -44.36 13.79 -15.99
N GLY A 570 -43.79 12.69 -15.46
CA GLY A 570 -42.93 12.69 -14.25
C GLY A 570 -43.69 12.75 -12.93
N GLN A 571 -45.00 12.64 -12.94
CA GLN A 571 -45.84 12.62 -11.74
C GLN A 571 -45.83 11.22 -11.14
N GLN A 572 -45.69 11.12 -9.82
CA GLN A 572 -45.76 9.85 -9.10
C GLN A 572 -47.18 9.30 -9.18
N VAL A 573 -47.30 8.03 -9.54
CA VAL A 573 -48.59 7.31 -9.68
C VAL A 573 -48.53 6.01 -8.87
N ASP A 574 -49.70 5.46 -8.59
CA ASP A 574 -49.79 4.17 -7.92
C ASP A 574 -49.69 3.00 -8.92
N LYS A 575 -49.62 1.79 -8.41
CA LYS A 575 -49.50 0.56 -9.22
C LYS A 575 -50.73 0.24 -10.06
N ASN A 576 -51.88 0.91 -9.82
CA ASN A 576 -53.13 0.72 -10.55
C ASN A 576 -53.25 1.71 -11.72
N TYR A 577 -52.35 2.67 -11.86
CA TYR A 577 -52.34 3.63 -12.97
C TYR A 577 -52.21 2.91 -14.30
N LYS A 578 -53.20 3.10 -15.19
CA LYS A 578 -53.23 2.52 -16.54
C LYS A 578 -52.48 3.41 -17.52
N GLY A 579 -51.55 2.82 -18.26
CA GLY A 579 -50.77 3.55 -19.26
C GLY A 579 -49.30 3.29 -19.17
N VAL A 580 -48.48 4.16 -19.78
CA VAL A 580 -47.02 4.05 -19.74
C VAL A 580 -46.49 4.60 -18.42
N VAL A 581 -45.80 3.76 -17.69
CA VAL A 581 -45.16 4.11 -16.41
C VAL A 581 -43.65 3.90 -16.46
N ILE A 582 -42.96 4.66 -15.65
CA ILE A 582 -41.50 4.56 -15.44
C ILE A 582 -41.25 4.08 -14.01
N VAL A 583 -40.60 2.94 -13.87
CA VAL A 583 -40.21 2.38 -12.57
C VAL A 583 -38.71 2.05 -12.62
N ASN A 584 -37.95 2.56 -11.67
CA ASN A 584 -36.48 2.33 -11.63
C ASN A 584 -35.78 2.65 -12.97
N GLY A 585 -36.25 3.71 -13.65
CA GLY A 585 -35.68 4.16 -14.92
C GLY A 585 -36.08 3.33 -16.14
N ARG A 586 -36.95 2.33 -15.99
CA ARG A 586 -37.48 1.51 -17.11
C ARG A 586 -38.93 1.86 -17.40
N LYS A 587 -39.28 1.92 -18.70
CA LYS A 587 -40.65 2.13 -19.16
C LYS A 587 -41.41 0.81 -19.26
N PHE A 588 -42.66 0.80 -18.75
CA PHE A 588 -43.58 -0.32 -18.85
C PHE A 588 -44.93 0.19 -19.28
N VAL A 589 -45.69 -0.65 -19.97
CA VAL A 589 -47.12 -0.41 -20.22
C VAL A 589 -47.90 -1.17 -19.16
N ASN A 590 -48.51 -0.43 -18.23
CA ASN A 590 -49.40 -1.01 -17.21
C ASN A 590 -50.82 -1.05 -17.79
N LYS A 591 -51.31 -2.27 -18.11
CA LYS A 591 -52.58 -2.53 -18.77
C LYS A 591 -53.77 -2.54 -17.79
#